data_89c1df52adccb7dc8c9e5cd3d9d0cc6c
#
_entry.id   89c1df52adccb7dc8c9e5cd3d9d0cc6c
#
_cell.length_a   1.000
_cell.length_b   1.000
_cell.length_c   1.000
_cell.angle_alpha   90.00
_cell.angle_beta   90.00
_cell.angle_gamma   90.00
#
_symmetry.space_group_name_H-M   'P 1'
#
loop_
_entity.id
_entity.type
_entity.pdbx_description
1 polymer ?
#
loop_
_entity_poly.entity_id
_entity_poly.type
_entity_poly.pdbx_seq_one_letter_code
_entity_poly.pdbx_strand_id
1 'polypeptide(L)'
;LVVSPPFKDTGEASKTLASAFDCSKVEGAVMTLEETDMNTFMEIKQKLKAESIAVDTFESVVDWKDFKLNSDGLIPVIVQDYKSLEVLMMAYMNEEAFMATLATGRMTYFSRSRNKLWLKGETSGHVQYVKSLRLDCDKDTILASVKQIGAACHTGSRSCFFQTLVRKEYRETNPLKVFEDVFRIILDRKENPREGSYTNYLFDKGIDKILKKLGEEATEIVIAAKNPNRRRLSMRFPIFFII
;
A
#
# COMPACT_ATOMS: atom_id res chain seq x y z
N LEU A 1 0.36 -13.76 -23.26
CA LEU A 1 -0.01 -14.20 -21.92
C LEU A 1 -0.08 -15.73 -21.90
N VAL A 2 0.67 -16.35 -20.99
CA VAL A 2 0.62 -17.79 -20.75
C VAL A 2 -0.09 -18.02 -19.41
N VAL A 3 -1.09 -18.89 -19.41
CA VAL A 3 -1.77 -19.34 -18.17
C VAL A 3 -1.30 -20.77 -17.89
N SER A 4 -0.73 -20.98 -16.73
CA SER A 4 -0.19 -22.28 -16.32
C SER A 4 -1.12 -22.98 -15.35
N PRO A 5 -1.20 -24.32 -15.35
CA PRO A 5 -1.78 -25.08 -14.27
C PRO A 5 -1.00 -24.86 -12.96
N PRO A 6 -1.56 -25.19 -11.79
CA PRO A 6 -0.84 -25.08 -10.53
C PRO A 6 0.45 -25.87 -10.54
N PHE A 7 1.54 -25.26 -10.06
CA PHE A 7 2.85 -25.88 -9.94
C PHE A 7 3.01 -26.57 -8.58
N LYS A 8 3.77 -27.66 -8.56
CA LYS A 8 4.07 -28.41 -7.34
C LYS A 8 5.10 -27.73 -6.45
N ASP A 9 6.09 -27.05 -7.09
CA ASP A 9 7.15 -26.35 -6.38
C ASP A 9 7.71 -25.17 -7.18
N THR A 10 8.52 -24.35 -6.53
CA THR A 10 9.15 -23.15 -7.13
C THR A 10 10.15 -23.46 -8.23
N GLY A 11 10.77 -24.67 -8.20
CA GLY A 11 11.75 -25.11 -9.20
C GLY A 11 11.07 -25.51 -10.51
N GLU A 12 9.96 -26.23 -10.46
CA GLU A 12 9.13 -26.54 -11.63
C GLU A 12 8.54 -25.25 -12.23
N ALA A 13 8.02 -24.36 -11.40
CA ALA A 13 7.47 -23.10 -11.83
C ALA A 13 8.50 -22.23 -12.54
N SER A 14 9.71 -22.05 -11.98
CA SER A 14 10.73 -21.21 -12.60
C SER A 14 11.22 -21.75 -13.93
N LYS A 15 11.46 -23.05 -14.06
CA LYS A 15 11.88 -23.68 -15.32
C LYS A 15 10.81 -23.55 -16.42
N THR A 16 9.55 -23.80 -16.08
CA THR A 16 8.46 -23.69 -17.05
C THR A 16 8.28 -22.25 -17.51
N LEU A 17 8.36 -21.30 -16.59
CA LEU A 17 8.26 -19.87 -16.93
C LEU A 17 9.47 -19.40 -17.73
N ALA A 18 10.69 -19.82 -17.40
CA ALA A 18 11.88 -19.50 -18.17
C ALA A 18 11.75 -19.97 -19.61
N SER A 19 11.34 -21.23 -19.79
CA SER A 19 11.10 -21.78 -21.14
C SER A 19 9.99 -21.05 -21.91
N ALA A 20 8.96 -20.56 -21.22
CA ALA A 20 7.91 -19.76 -21.83
C ALA A 20 8.40 -18.37 -22.25
N PHE A 21 9.24 -17.73 -21.46
CA PHE A 21 9.80 -16.41 -21.74
C PHE A 21 10.91 -16.42 -22.83
N ASP A 22 11.51 -17.58 -23.12
CA ASP A 22 12.38 -17.73 -24.29
C ASP A 22 11.63 -17.56 -25.61
N CYS A 23 10.31 -17.66 -25.59
CA CYS A 23 9.48 -17.38 -26.76
C CYS A 23 9.31 -15.87 -26.91
N SER A 24 9.81 -15.28 -27.99
CA SER A 24 9.79 -13.84 -28.29
C SER A 24 8.41 -13.19 -28.34
N LYS A 25 7.34 -13.97 -28.24
CA LYS A 25 5.95 -13.51 -28.24
C LYS A 25 5.30 -13.49 -26.86
N VAL A 26 6.01 -13.91 -25.79
CA VAL A 26 5.47 -13.97 -24.44
C VAL A 26 5.97 -12.78 -23.65
N GLU A 27 5.05 -11.86 -23.32
CA GLU A 27 5.30 -10.64 -22.55
C GLU A 27 4.92 -10.80 -21.06
N GLY A 28 4.22 -11.88 -20.71
CA GLY A 28 3.79 -12.12 -19.33
C GLY A 28 3.17 -13.50 -19.15
N ALA A 29 3.22 -13.98 -17.91
CA ALA A 29 2.61 -15.23 -17.49
C ALA A 29 1.72 -15.03 -16.28
N VAL A 30 0.62 -15.76 -16.22
CA VAL A 30 -0.23 -15.88 -15.04
C VAL A 30 -0.08 -17.30 -14.52
N MET A 31 0.25 -17.42 -13.25
CA MET A 31 0.34 -18.72 -12.59
C MET A 31 -0.62 -18.78 -11.40
N THR A 32 -1.11 -19.99 -11.12
CA THR A 32 -1.84 -20.32 -9.91
C THR A 32 -0.95 -21.21 -9.05
N LEU A 33 -0.86 -20.93 -7.76
CA LEU A 33 -0.18 -21.74 -6.77
C LEU A 33 -1.24 -22.34 -5.83
N GLU A 34 -1.16 -23.63 -5.51
CA GLU A 34 -2.14 -24.31 -4.66
C GLU A 34 -2.06 -23.85 -3.20
N GLU A 35 -0.87 -23.52 -2.72
CA GLU A 35 -0.64 -22.89 -1.41
C GLU A 35 0.21 -21.64 -1.62
N THR A 36 -0.42 -20.46 -1.55
CA THR A 36 0.25 -19.19 -1.78
C THR A 36 0.89 -18.66 -0.52
N ASP A 37 2.11 -19.01 -0.26
CA ASP A 37 3.00 -18.12 0.45
C ASP A 37 3.59 -17.10 -0.55
N MET A 38 3.48 -15.80 -0.24
CA MET A 38 4.07 -14.75 -1.07
C MET A 38 5.59 -14.88 -1.22
N ASN A 39 6.26 -15.58 -0.29
CA ASN A 39 7.67 -15.94 -0.41
C ASN A 39 7.94 -16.73 -1.68
N THR A 40 7.04 -17.64 -2.03
CA THR A 40 7.12 -18.49 -3.22
C THR A 40 7.21 -17.67 -4.51
N PHE A 41 6.44 -16.58 -4.64
CA PHE A 41 6.51 -15.71 -5.81
C PHE A 41 7.86 -14.99 -5.94
N MET A 42 8.39 -14.50 -4.83
CA MET A 42 9.68 -13.82 -4.85
C MET A 42 10.83 -14.78 -5.13
N GLU A 43 10.78 -16.01 -4.60
CA GLU A 43 11.75 -17.06 -4.96
C GLU A 43 11.74 -17.40 -6.44
N ILE A 44 10.55 -17.54 -7.04
CA ILE A 44 10.42 -17.78 -8.48
C ILE A 44 11.01 -16.62 -9.26
N LYS A 45 10.69 -15.37 -8.91
CA LYS A 45 11.27 -14.18 -9.53
C LYS A 45 12.80 -14.14 -9.44
N GLN A 46 13.37 -14.48 -8.28
CA GLN A 46 14.82 -14.52 -8.12
C GLN A 46 15.47 -15.60 -8.98
N LYS A 47 14.84 -16.79 -9.08
CA LYS A 47 15.32 -17.87 -9.98
C LYS A 47 15.25 -17.45 -11.45
N LEU A 48 14.15 -16.82 -11.89
CA LEU A 48 14.02 -16.30 -13.25
C LEU A 48 15.08 -15.23 -13.54
N LYS A 49 15.34 -14.34 -12.57
CA LYS A 49 16.39 -13.34 -12.71
C LYS A 49 17.80 -13.95 -12.85
N ALA A 50 18.09 -15.01 -12.09
CA ALA A 50 19.35 -15.74 -12.21
C ALA A 50 19.54 -16.36 -13.61
N GLU A 51 18.44 -16.65 -14.31
CA GLU A 51 18.41 -17.11 -15.72
C GLU A 51 18.36 -15.92 -16.71
N SER A 52 18.68 -14.70 -16.28
CA SER A 52 18.72 -13.47 -17.09
C SER A 52 17.37 -13.01 -17.62
N ILE A 53 16.27 -13.49 -17.05
CA ILE A 53 14.92 -13.02 -17.39
C ILE A 53 14.63 -11.76 -16.60
N ALA A 54 14.21 -10.71 -17.31
CA ALA A 54 13.85 -9.42 -16.71
C ALA A 54 12.57 -9.55 -15.88
N VAL A 55 12.70 -9.57 -14.57
CA VAL A 55 11.59 -9.60 -13.60
C VAL A 55 11.80 -8.57 -12.51
N ASP A 56 10.70 -8.02 -12.01
CA ASP A 56 10.72 -7.03 -10.96
C ASP A 56 11.01 -7.68 -9.60
N THR A 57 12.18 -7.35 -9.01
CA THR A 57 12.64 -7.79 -7.69
C THR A 57 13.02 -6.59 -6.83
N PHE A 58 13.11 -6.77 -5.52
CA PHE A 58 13.58 -5.72 -4.62
C PHE A 58 15.11 -5.74 -4.55
N GLU A 59 15.73 -4.63 -4.92
CA GLU A 59 17.18 -4.44 -4.87
C GLU A 59 17.50 -3.13 -4.17
N SER A 60 18.53 -3.17 -3.33
CA SER A 60 19.04 -1.95 -2.74
C SER A 60 20.05 -1.30 -3.67
N VAL A 61 19.92 0.00 -3.86
CA VAL A 61 20.91 0.83 -4.58
C VAL A 61 22.02 1.35 -3.65
N VAL A 62 21.93 1.05 -2.35
CA VAL A 62 22.89 1.43 -1.32
C VAL A 62 23.33 0.17 -0.58
N ASP A 63 24.63 -0.02 -0.40
CA ASP A 63 25.17 -1.13 0.37
C ASP A 63 24.85 -0.96 1.86
N TRP A 64 24.61 -2.08 2.56
CA TRP A 64 24.34 -2.07 4.00
C TRP A 64 25.46 -1.40 4.81
N LYS A 65 26.72 -1.59 4.41
CA LYS A 65 27.89 -0.97 5.06
C LYS A 65 27.90 0.57 5.09
N ASP A 66 27.10 1.19 4.19
CA ASP A 66 26.99 2.65 4.08
C ASP A 66 25.89 3.21 5.00
N PHE A 67 25.16 2.35 5.70
CA PHE A 67 24.13 2.77 6.67
C PHE A 67 24.79 3.17 7.99
N LYS A 68 24.29 4.21 8.62
CA LYS A 68 24.68 4.60 9.97
C LYS A 68 23.84 3.85 10.99
N LEU A 69 24.41 2.82 11.55
CA LEU A 69 23.76 1.99 12.56
C LEU A 69 23.95 2.60 13.96
N ASN A 70 23.01 2.29 14.86
CA ASN A 70 23.16 2.63 16.28
C ASN A 70 24.24 1.75 16.95
N SER A 71 24.48 1.96 18.26
CA SER A 71 25.45 1.19 19.05
C SER A 71 25.22 -0.32 19.06
N ASP A 72 23.99 -0.76 18.80
CA ASP A 72 23.60 -2.17 18.76
C ASP A 72 23.69 -2.78 17.35
N GLY A 73 24.22 -2.05 16.38
CA GLY A 73 24.29 -2.48 14.97
C GLY A 73 22.92 -2.51 14.28
N LEU A 74 21.96 -1.72 14.76
CA LEU A 74 20.61 -1.68 14.25
C LEU A 74 20.29 -0.32 13.61
N ILE A 75 19.37 -0.33 12.62
CA ILE A 75 18.77 0.87 12.07
C ILE A 75 17.28 0.94 12.41
N PRO A 76 16.76 2.09 12.87
CA PRO A 76 15.33 2.29 13.04
C PRO A 76 14.60 2.32 11.71
N VAL A 77 13.38 1.79 11.71
CA VAL A 77 12.50 1.73 10.55
C VAL A 77 11.15 2.31 10.92
N ILE A 78 10.82 3.45 10.34
CA ILE A 78 9.48 4.05 10.41
C ILE A 78 8.64 3.39 9.32
N VAL A 79 7.50 2.83 9.72
CA VAL A 79 6.61 2.09 8.82
C VAL A 79 5.36 2.90 8.56
N GLN A 80 5.06 3.13 7.27
CA GLN A 80 3.97 3.96 6.79
C GLN A 80 3.10 3.17 5.82
N ASP A 81 1.79 3.32 5.92
CA ASP A 81 0.88 2.78 4.90
C ASP A 81 1.05 3.52 3.57
N TYR A 82 1.21 2.79 2.48
CA TYR A 82 1.55 3.36 1.17
C TYR A 82 0.43 4.20 0.54
N LYS A 83 -0.83 3.97 0.93
CA LYS A 83 -2.00 4.71 0.41
C LYS A 83 -2.36 5.89 1.29
N SER A 84 -2.58 5.63 2.59
CA SER A 84 -3.05 6.66 3.52
C SER A 84 -1.93 7.55 4.05
N LEU A 85 -0.66 7.15 3.87
CA LEU A 85 0.53 7.76 4.45
C LEU A 85 0.48 7.84 5.99
N GLU A 86 -0.37 7.05 6.61
CA GLU A 86 -0.44 6.92 8.06
C GLU A 86 0.79 6.19 8.58
N VAL A 87 1.45 6.74 9.60
CA VAL A 87 2.54 6.06 10.29
C VAL A 87 1.95 4.95 11.14
N LEU A 88 2.36 3.72 10.87
CA LEU A 88 1.78 2.51 11.47
C LEU A 88 2.55 2.06 12.71
N MET A 89 3.86 2.04 12.64
CA MET A 89 4.72 1.56 13.73
C MET A 89 6.17 1.99 13.50
N MET A 90 7.00 1.75 14.51
CA MET A 90 8.46 1.81 14.41
C MET A 90 9.04 0.48 14.89
N ALA A 91 10.08 0.02 14.21
CA ALA A 91 10.82 -1.18 14.55
C ALA A 91 12.31 -1.01 14.22
N TYR A 92 13.10 -2.07 14.33
CA TYR A 92 14.52 -2.06 14.02
C TYR A 92 14.86 -3.19 13.04
N MET A 93 15.91 -2.96 12.25
CA MET A 93 16.52 -3.97 11.39
C MET A 93 18.02 -4.08 11.67
N ASN A 94 18.54 -5.28 11.59
CA ASN A 94 19.94 -5.58 11.30
C ASN A 94 20.09 -5.94 9.82
N GLU A 95 21.30 -6.23 9.36
CA GLU A 95 21.56 -6.60 7.97
C GLU A 95 20.72 -7.80 7.51
N GLU A 96 20.65 -8.84 8.35
CA GLU A 96 19.91 -10.06 8.06
C GLU A 96 18.40 -9.79 7.85
N ALA A 97 17.81 -8.95 8.72
CA ALA A 97 16.41 -8.53 8.59
C ALA A 97 16.16 -7.72 7.30
N PHE A 98 17.10 -6.85 6.94
CA PHE A 98 17.04 -6.07 5.71
C PHE A 98 17.11 -6.96 4.47
N MET A 99 18.08 -7.87 4.43
CA MET A 99 18.25 -8.82 3.31
C MET A 99 17.04 -9.77 3.19
N ALA A 100 16.50 -10.27 4.31
CA ALA A 100 15.27 -11.07 4.30
C ALA A 100 14.06 -10.28 3.78
N THR A 101 13.98 -8.99 4.10
CA THR A 101 12.92 -8.11 3.58
C THR A 101 13.03 -7.94 2.06
N LEU A 102 14.23 -7.73 1.51
CA LEU A 102 14.43 -7.63 0.07
C LEU A 102 14.17 -8.97 -0.64
N ALA A 103 14.59 -10.07 -0.04
CA ALA A 103 14.42 -11.40 -0.61
C ALA A 103 12.95 -11.81 -0.73
N THR A 104 12.12 -11.44 0.26
CA THR A 104 10.72 -11.90 0.35
C THR A 104 9.69 -10.86 -0.06
N GLY A 105 10.06 -9.57 -0.09
CA GLY A 105 9.10 -8.46 -0.24
C GLY A 105 8.17 -8.29 0.97
N ARG A 106 8.46 -8.97 2.10
CA ARG A 106 7.72 -8.89 3.37
C ARG A 106 8.60 -8.29 4.45
N MET A 107 8.03 -7.37 5.22
CA MET A 107 8.79 -6.72 6.28
C MET A 107 9.24 -7.71 7.35
N THR A 108 10.55 -7.86 7.46
CA THR A 108 11.23 -8.62 8.50
C THR A 108 12.02 -7.64 9.37
N TYR A 109 11.90 -7.76 10.67
CA TYR A 109 12.53 -6.88 11.64
C TYR A 109 13.46 -7.66 12.56
N PHE A 110 14.27 -6.93 13.32
CA PHE A 110 15.03 -7.48 14.43
C PHE A 110 14.36 -7.10 15.77
N SER A 111 13.93 -8.11 16.51
CA SER A 111 13.34 -7.93 17.83
C SER A 111 14.43 -7.79 18.88
N ARG A 112 14.64 -6.58 19.40
CA ARG A 112 15.64 -6.30 20.45
C ARG A 112 15.39 -7.10 21.73
N SER A 113 14.13 -7.24 22.16
CA SER A 113 13.78 -7.97 23.39
C SER A 113 13.96 -9.48 23.27
N ARG A 114 13.77 -10.05 22.07
CA ARG A 114 13.90 -11.49 21.80
C ARG A 114 15.24 -11.86 21.19
N ASN A 115 16.03 -10.86 20.81
CA ASN A 115 17.32 -10.99 20.12
C ASN A 115 17.24 -11.94 18.90
N LYS A 116 16.22 -11.76 18.06
CA LYS A 116 16.02 -12.61 16.87
C LYS A 116 15.24 -11.87 15.77
N LEU A 117 15.32 -12.41 14.57
CA LEU A 117 14.48 -11.97 13.47
C LEU A 117 12.99 -12.13 13.79
N TRP A 118 12.21 -11.24 13.24
CA TRP A 118 10.77 -11.23 13.38
C TRP A 118 10.11 -10.86 12.06
N LEU A 119 9.54 -11.86 11.39
CA LEU A 119 8.72 -11.65 10.21
C LEU A 119 7.36 -11.08 10.66
N LYS A 120 7.05 -9.88 10.18
CA LYS A 120 5.80 -9.22 10.55
C LYS A 120 4.59 -10.01 10.07
N GLY A 121 3.73 -10.40 11.00
CA GLY A 121 2.53 -11.15 10.71
C GLY A 121 2.70 -12.67 10.68
N GLU A 122 3.88 -13.22 11.02
CA GLU A 122 4.12 -14.68 11.02
C GLU A 122 3.11 -15.48 11.87
N THR A 123 2.64 -14.89 12.96
CA THR A 123 1.67 -15.55 13.87
C THR A 123 0.26 -15.00 13.69
N SER A 124 0.12 -13.69 13.44
CA SER A 124 -1.18 -13.00 13.43
C SER A 124 -1.83 -12.91 12.06
N GLY A 125 -1.11 -13.23 10.98
CA GLY A 125 -1.55 -12.94 9.62
C GLY A 125 -1.53 -11.45 9.23
N HIS A 126 -1.19 -10.55 10.15
CA HIS A 126 -1.14 -9.11 9.91
C HIS A 126 0.18 -8.70 9.24
N VAL A 127 0.36 -9.16 8.01
CA VAL A 127 1.60 -9.00 7.23
C VAL A 127 1.75 -7.59 6.66
N GLN A 128 2.99 -7.24 6.33
CA GLN A 128 3.36 -5.99 5.67
C GLN A 128 4.12 -6.29 4.39
N TYR A 129 3.53 -5.94 3.24
CA TYR A 129 4.18 -6.07 1.94
C TYR A 129 4.88 -4.78 1.57
N VAL A 130 6.15 -4.88 1.23
CA VAL A 130 6.98 -3.74 0.83
C VAL A 130 6.45 -3.11 -0.45
N LYS A 131 6.36 -1.78 -0.45
CA LYS A 131 6.14 -0.95 -1.64
C LYS A 131 7.35 -0.11 -1.98
N SER A 132 8.01 0.45 -0.96
CA SER A 132 9.31 1.09 -1.11
C SER A 132 10.03 1.16 0.23
N LEU A 133 11.36 1.15 0.18
CA LEU A 133 12.24 1.47 1.29
C LEU A 133 13.05 2.70 0.89
N ARG A 134 13.10 3.69 1.75
CA ARG A 134 13.86 4.94 1.55
C ARG A 134 14.73 5.19 2.75
N LEU A 135 15.96 5.57 2.50
CA LEU A 135 16.91 5.99 3.53
C LEU A 135 16.81 7.50 3.69
N ASP A 136 16.96 8.02 4.89
CA ASP A 136 17.00 9.45 5.12
C ASP A 136 18.34 10.09 4.69
N CYS A 137 18.47 11.39 4.87
CA CYS A 137 19.60 12.16 4.32
C CYS A 137 20.96 11.82 4.93
N ASP A 138 20.99 11.39 6.18
CA ASP A 138 22.22 11.04 6.90
C ASP A 138 22.37 9.52 7.13
N LYS A 139 21.47 8.73 6.52
CA LYS A 139 21.50 7.28 6.41
C LYS A 139 21.36 6.53 7.74
N ASP A 140 20.67 7.10 8.69
CA ASP A 140 20.46 6.51 10.02
C ASP A 140 19.04 6.03 10.27
N THR A 141 18.10 6.24 9.32
CA THR A 141 16.69 5.86 9.47
C THR A 141 16.11 5.38 8.13
N ILE A 142 15.38 4.28 8.16
CA ILE A 142 14.61 3.78 7.00
C ILE A 142 13.15 4.22 7.12
N LEU A 143 12.59 4.78 6.04
CA LEU A 143 11.16 4.92 5.86
C LEU A 143 10.65 3.80 4.95
N ALA A 144 9.86 2.90 5.51
CA ALA A 144 9.23 1.79 4.79
C ALA A 144 7.78 2.14 4.45
N SER A 145 7.46 2.27 3.17
CA SER A 145 6.08 2.32 2.69
C SER A 145 5.59 0.91 2.43
N VAL A 146 4.50 0.50 3.07
CA VAL A 146 4.00 -0.88 3.03
C VAL A 146 2.50 -0.95 2.74
N LYS A 147 2.07 -2.08 2.16
CA LYS A 147 0.66 -2.49 2.22
C LYS A 147 0.46 -3.27 3.50
N GLN A 148 -0.22 -2.68 4.48
CA GLN A 148 -0.57 -3.34 5.74
C GLN A 148 -1.82 -4.19 5.56
N ILE A 149 -1.75 -5.46 5.98
CA ILE A 149 -2.92 -6.33 6.13
C ILE A 149 -3.31 -6.36 7.61
N GLY A 150 -4.58 -6.08 7.90
CA GLY A 150 -5.06 -6.03 9.28
C GLY A 150 -4.41 -4.94 10.13
N ALA A 151 -4.30 -5.17 11.44
CA ALA A 151 -3.74 -4.25 12.42
C ALA A 151 -2.21 -4.30 12.44
N ALA A 152 -1.54 -3.14 12.48
CA ALA A 152 -0.09 -3.11 12.68
C ALA A 152 0.28 -3.38 14.14
N CYS A 153 -0.52 -2.89 15.09
CA CYS A 153 -0.29 -3.05 16.51
C CYS A 153 -0.76 -4.42 17.04
N HIS A 154 -0.03 -4.96 18.03
CA HIS A 154 -0.41 -6.20 18.73
C HIS A 154 -1.69 -6.06 19.56
N THR A 155 -2.10 -4.82 19.89
CA THR A 155 -3.37 -4.53 20.59
C THR A 155 -4.60 -4.60 19.68
N GLY A 156 -4.42 -4.85 18.39
CA GLY A 156 -5.50 -4.80 17.40
C GLY A 156 -5.72 -3.42 16.76
N SER A 157 -5.03 -2.38 17.23
CA SER A 157 -5.09 -1.05 16.60
C SER A 157 -4.38 -1.04 15.25
N ARG A 158 -4.92 -0.26 14.30
CA ARG A 158 -4.31 -0.11 12.97
C ARG A 158 -2.89 0.46 13.06
N SER A 159 -2.67 1.45 13.91
CA SER A 159 -1.37 2.06 14.19
C SER A 159 -0.96 1.84 15.63
N CYS A 160 0.35 1.80 15.91
CA CYS A 160 0.90 1.81 17.27
C CYS A 160 0.82 3.21 17.91
N PHE A 161 0.63 4.26 17.13
CA PHE A 161 0.61 5.65 17.58
C PHE A 161 -0.82 6.14 17.91
N PHE A 162 -1.53 5.40 18.76
CA PHE A 162 -2.91 5.71 19.13
C PHE A 162 -3.02 6.50 20.45
N GLN A 163 -1.93 6.66 21.21
CA GLN A 163 -1.92 7.47 22.44
C GLN A 163 -1.45 8.88 22.14
N THR A 164 -2.31 9.86 22.41
CA THR A 164 -1.97 11.28 22.24
C THR A 164 -1.23 11.79 23.48
N LEU A 165 0.00 12.23 23.33
CA LEU A 165 0.78 12.86 24.42
C LEU A 165 0.43 14.34 24.58
N VAL A 166 0.31 15.06 23.49
CA VAL A 166 -0.03 16.48 23.47
C VAL A 166 -1.01 16.73 22.33
N ARG A 167 -2.08 17.44 22.62
CA ARG A 167 -3.06 17.86 21.60
C ARG A 167 -3.27 19.37 21.66
N LYS A 168 -3.14 20.01 20.50
CA LYS A 168 -3.60 21.38 20.28
C LYS A 168 -4.91 21.32 19.51
N GLU A 169 -5.86 22.19 19.79
CA GLU A 169 -7.06 22.30 18.96
C GLU A 169 -6.67 22.70 17.53
N TYR A 170 -6.81 21.80 16.60
CA TYR A 170 -6.70 22.03 15.16
C TYR A 170 -7.65 21.07 14.43
N ARG A 171 -8.08 21.47 13.26
CA ARG A 171 -8.84 20.58 12.39
C ARG A 171 -7.90 19.51 11.84
N GLU A 172 -8.09 18.28 12.29
CA GLU A 172 -7.35 17.14 11.77
C GLU A 172 -7.92 16.79 10.38
N THR A 173 -7.30 17.33 9.35
CA THR A 173 -7.65 17.03 7.96
C THR A 173 -6.45 16.41 7.28
N ASN A 174 -6.58 15.15 6.88
CA ASN A 174 -5.65 14.54 5.94
C ASN A 174 -6.25 14.66 4.53
N PRO A 175 -5.74 15.55 3.67
CA PRO A 175 -6.30 15.75 2.33
C PRO A 175 -6.33 14.47 1.48
N LEU A 176 -5.41 13.53 1.75
CA LEU A 176 -5.34 12.25 1.03
C LEU A 176 -6.45 11.28 1.45
N LYS A 177 -7.00 11.44 2.66
CA LYS A 177 -8.12 10.63 3.17
C LYS A 177 -9.48 11.18 2.77
N VAL A 178 -9.59 12.42 2.33
CA VAL A 178 -10.88 13.06 2.05
C VAL A 178 -11.70 12.26 1.05
N PHE A 179 -11.09 11.82 -0.05
CA PHE A 179 -11.79 11.01 -1.06
C PHE A 179 -12.21 9.64 -0.53
N GLU A 180 -11.35 8.98 0.26
CA GLU A 180 -11.66 7.70 0.89
C GLU A 180 -12.80 7.83 1.90
N ASP A 181 -12.78 8.88 2.70
CA ASP A 181 -13.82 9.16 3.69
C ASP A 181 -15.17 9.48 3.03
N VAL A 182 -15.15 10.30 1.97
CA VAL A 182 -16.35 10.60 1.16
C VAL A 182 -16.88 9.33 0.52
N PHE A 183 -16.04 8.53 -0.10
CA PHE A 183 -16.45 7.26 -0.73
C PHE A 183 -17.04 6.29 0.28
N ARG A 184 -16.47 6.21 1.48
CA ARG A 184 -17.00 5.38 2.59
C ARG A 184 -18.39 5.86 3.03
N ILE A 185 -18.60 7.19 3.12
CA ILE A 185 -19.90 7.77 3.43
C ILE A 185 -20.92 7.42 2.35
N ILE A 186 -20.54 7.49 1.08
CA ILE A 186 -21.43 7.14 -0.04
C ILE A 186 -21.83 5.67 0.02
N LEU A 187 -20.87 4.76 0.27
CA LEU A 187 -21.14 3.34 0.44
C LEU A 187 -22.06 3.08 1.65
N ASP A 188 -21.78 3.70 2.80
CA ASP A 188 -22.66 3.61 3.98
C ASP A 188 -24.08 4.06 3.67
N ARG A 189 -24.26 5.13 2.89
CA ARG A 189 -25.60 5.57 2.48
C ARG A 189 -26.30 4.60 1.53
N LYS A 190 -25.55 3.86 0.73
CA LYS A 190 -26.08 2.82 -0.14
C LYS A 190 -26.53 1.60 0.65
N GLU A 191 -25.75 1.18 1.64
CA GLU A 191 -26.01 -0.01 2.46
C GLU A 191 -27.00 0.28 3.60
N ASN A 192 -26.93 1.48 4.18
CA ASN A 192 -27.72 1.95 5.31
C ASN A 192 -28.44 3.25 4.94
N PRO A 193 -29.56 3.20 4.18
CA PRO A 193 -30.27 4.38 3.74
C PRO A 193 -30.75 5.24 4.93
N ARG A 194 -30.63 6.57 4.80
CA ARG A 194 -31.09 7.53 5.82
C ARG A 194 -32.10 8.47 5.22
N GLU A 195 -33.17 8.71 5.95
CA GLU A 195 -34.20 9.68 5.59
C GLU A 195 -33.59 11.08 5.41
N GLY A 196 -34.04 11.79 4.37
CA GLY A 196 -33.51 13.13 4.04
C GLY A 196 -32.11 13.16 3.41
N SER A 197 -31.48 12.02 3.18
CA SER A 197 -30.18 11.95 2.51
C SER A 197 -30.30 12.21 1.02
N TYR A 198 -29.59 13.24 0.53
CA TYR A 198 -29.52 13.53 -0.91
C TYR A 198 -28.81 12.39 -1.70
N THR A 199 -27.81 11.74 -1.11
CA THR A 199 -27.13 10.59 -1.72
C THR A 199 -28.11 9.43 -1.92
N ASN A 200 -28.96 9.12 -0.94
CA ASN A 200 -30.01 8.11 -1.10
C ASN A 200 -31.03 8.49 -2.17
N TYR A 201 -31.44 9.76 -2.21
CA TYR A 201 -32.30 10.25 -3.28
C TYR A 201 -31.69 10.03 -4.67
N LEU A 202 -30.39 10.23 -4.84
CA LEU A 202 -29.71 9.97 -6.12
C LEU A 202 -29.70 8.48 -6.45
N PHE A 203 -29.45 7.60 -5.49
CA PHE A 203 -29.53 6.16 -5.70
C PHE A 203 -30.94 5.70 -6.09
N ASP A 204 -31.97 6.21 -5.43
CA ASP A 204 -33.36 5.88 -5.71
C ASP A 204 -33.81 6.35 -7.11
N LYS A 205 -33.33 7.51 -7.55
CA LYS A 205 -33.65 8.06 -8.88
C LYS A 205 -32.82 7.47 -10.01
N GLY A 206 -31.75 6.74 -9.68
CA GLY A 206 -30.93 6.01 -10.62
C GLY A 206 -29.95 6.85 -11.44
N ILE A 207 -29.30 6.16 -12.38
CA ILE A 207 -28.15 6.69 -13.14
C ILE A 207 -28.46 7.97 -13.92
N ASP A 208 -29.64 8.08 -14.50
CA ASP A 208 -30.01 9.25 -15.32
C ASP A 208 -30.03 10.53 -14.45
N LYS A 209 -30.51 10.42 -13.21
CA LYS A 209 -30.52 11.54 -12.27
C LYS A 209 -29.12 11.90 -11.81
N ILE A 210 -28.26 10.90 -11.58
CA ILE A 210 -26.85 11.08 -11.22
C ILE A 210 -26.13 11.81 -12.36
N LEU A 211 -26.25 11.32 -13.60
CA LEU A 211 -25.59 11.92 -14.76
C LEU A 211 -26.10 13.35 -15.05
N LYS A 212 -27.42 13.58 -14.90
CA LYS A 212 -27.96 14.94 -15.00
C LYS A 212 -27.31 15.87 -13.98
N LYS A 213 -27.21 15.45 -12.72
CA LYS A 213 -26.62 16.27 -11.66
C LYS A 213 -25.12 16.51 -11.91
N LEU A 214 -24.41 15.50 -12.38
CA LEU A 214 -22.99 15.62 -12.77
C LEU A 214 -22.80 16.68 -13.85
N GLY A 215 -23.67 16.69 -14.88
CA GLY A 215 -23.65 17.70 -15.95
C GLY A 215 -23.93 19.13 -15.44
N GLU A 216 -24.89 19.27 -14.51
CA GLU A 216 -25.20 20.56 -13.87
C GLU A 216 -23.97 21.10 -13.12
N GLU A 217 -23.35 20.29 -12.25
CA GLU A 217 -22.17 20.69 -11.46
C GLU A 217 -20.94 20.96 -12.34
N ALA A 218 -20.72 20.17 -13.39
CA ALA A 218 -19.67 20.41 -14.36
C ALA A 218 -19.83 21.78 -15.07
N THR A 219 -21.07 22.11 -15.47
CA THR A 219 -21.39 23.40 -16.08
C THR A 219 -21.14 24.57 -15.11
N GLU A 220 -21.55 24.41 -13.87
CA GLU A 220 -21.33 25.41 -12.83
C GLU A 220 -19.83 25.65 -12.53
N ILE A 221 -19.00 24.61 -12.59
CA ILE A 221 -17.52 24.72 -12.49
C ILE A 221 -17.00 25.57 -13.64
N VAL A 222 -17.42 25.29 -14.88
CA VAL A 222 -16.98 26.03 -16.09
C VAL A 222 -17.38 27.51 -15.96
N ILE A 223 -18.61 27.79 -15.52
CA ILE A 223 -19.08 29.15 -15.29
C ILE A 223 -18.27 29.85 -14.19
N ALA A 224 -18.01 29.16 -13.08
CA ALA A 224 -17.23 29.69 -11.98
C ALA A 224 -15.76 29.96 -12.36
N ALA A 225 -15.19 29.11 -13.20
CA ALA A 225 -13.80 29.27 -13.71
C ALA A 225 -13.64 30.52 -14.60
N LYS A 226 -14.68 30.90 -15.36
CA LYS A 226 -14.69 32.10 -16.19
C LYS A 226 -14.89 33.39 -15.39
N ASN A 227 -15.39 33.29 -14.17
CA ASN A 227 -15.62 34.45 -13.32
C ASN A 227 -14.47 34.59 -12.32
N PRO A 228 -13.97 35.81 -12.05
CA PRO A 228 -12.78 36.02 -11.20
C PRO A 228 -12.98 35.68 -9.71
N ASN A 229 -14.15 35.18 -9.32
CA ASN A 229 -14.47 34.86 -7.92
C ASN A 229 -13.98 33.45 -7.53
N ARG A 230 -12.72 33.35 -7.06
CA ARG A 230 -12.10 32.09 -6.62
C ARG A 230 -12.88 31.34 -5.54
N ARG A 231 -13.66 32.00 -4.68
CA ARG A 231 -14.46 31.35 -3.63
C ARG A 231 -15.58 30.50 -4.21
N ARG A 232 -16.21 30.89 -5.30
CA ARG A 232 -17.23 30.09 -5.96
C ARG A 232 -16.65 28.81 -6.57
N LEU A 233 -15.49 28.91 -7.18
CA LEU A 233 -14.80 27.76 -7.77
C LEU A 233 -14.44 26.72 -6.68
N SER A 234 -13.83 27.16 -5.59
CA SER A 234 -13.40 26.27 -4.50
C SER A 234 -14.58 25.56 -3.77
N MET A 235 -15.79 26.12 -3.82
CA MET A 235 -16.97 25.48 -3.25
C MET A 235 -17.63 24.47 -4.20
N ARG A 236 -17.45 24.59 -5.52
CA ARG A 236 -18.09 23.71 -6.50
C ARG A 236 -17.29 22.44 -6.81
N PHE A 237 -15.97 22.51 -6.81
CA PHE A 237 -15.12 21.33 -7.02
C PHE A 237 -15.45 20.17 -6.08
N PRO A 238 -15.58 20.37 -4.76
CA PRO A 238 -15.91 19.27 -3.85
C PRO A 238 -17.25 18.59 -4.18
N ILE A 239 -18.26 19.36 -4.59
CA ILE A 239 -19.60 18.81 -4.91
C ILE A 239 -19.52 17.90 -6.13
N PHE A 240 -18.77 18.31 -7.16
CA PHE A 240 -18.57 17.51 -8.37
C PHE A 240 -17.95 16.13 -8.09
N PHE A 241 -17.03 16.04 -7.12
CA PHE A 241 -16.39 14.77 -6.75
C PHE A 241 -17.24 13.88 -5.82
N ILE A 242 -18.36 14.39 -5.30
CA ILE A 242 -19.27 13.65 -4.42
C ILE A 242 -20.40 12.98 -5.22
N ILE A 243 -20.69 13.48 -6.41
CA ILE A 243 -21.69 12.97 -7.34
C ILE A 243 -21.12 11.93 -8.28
#